data_9b44649a34d10823e7658272dc95e300
#
_entry.id   9b44649a34d10823e7658272dc95e300
#
_cell.length_a   1.000
_cell.length_b   1.000
_cell.length_c   1.000
_cell.angle_alpha   90.00
_cell.angle_beta   90.00
_cell.angle_gamma   90.00
#
_symmetry.space_group_name_H-M   'P 1'
#
loop_
_entity.id
_entity.type
_entity.pdbx_description
1 polymer ?
#
loop_
_entity_poly.entity_id
_entity_poly.type
_entity_poly.pdbx_seq_one_letter_code
_entity_poly.pdbx_strand_id
1 'polypeptide(L)'
;MQFKKTLVRLLLFLFPFSAAAQTTYLPLGDKANILIERLEIKSKNDSSLNYSKTRPFSRQNIVIAITQLNKRGVNDLKLSKVDQYNLRSLLMNNIEFGADKSIFRSKKTVGKKFYQTPANFYEVHIKDFDLVINPVIQAIISKESNNDQALYLNTRGLTLRGRIANKIGFHAYVTDNQEKDPLYVRDWVNRRKAVPGQGFYKPFKTTGYDYFDARGYFTFNATRYIDVTFGYDRNFIGNGYRSLFLGDGNSNNLFLKMNTRIWKFNYQNLFMELHSAEIPGGDKLLPKKYAAMHHLDVSVTKWLNIGLFEGVIFGRKDHFDFGYLNPIIFYRSIEQQNGSFDNSIVGLDAKANFDRKLQVYGQLSLDEFLLGEITKNRGYWGNKIGIQIGAKYIDAFGISNLDLQIEHNRVRPFTYSHRDSVANYTHYNQPLAHPLGANFKEFIGIARYQPAPKWLSVLKLIYYQQGRDSSARVFGNNIFLPNISPNRVGDYGYSIGSGWKTNVFYASFLLSYEWKENLFIELNAVYRKQDTKTPPLTSANTSVISFGVRWNVGRREFDY
;
A
#
# COMPACT_ATOMS: atom_id res chain seq x y z
N MET A 1 -34.31 43.38 0.41
CA MET A 1 -33.54 43.02 -0.79
C MET A 1 -32.05 43.38 -0.73
N GLN A 2 -31.57 44.06 0.31
CA GLN A 2 -30.13 44.37 0.53
C GLN A 2 -29.34 43.25 1.22
N PHE A 3 -29.96 42.42 2.04
CA PHE A 3 -29.26 41.31 2.78
C PHE A 3 -28.74 40.20 1.87
N LYS A 4 -29.40 39.88 0.77
CA LYS A 4 -28.95 38.86 -0.19
C LYS A 4 -27.72 39.25 -1.03
N LYS A 5 -27.53 40.55 -1.28
CA LYS A 5 -26.36 41.04 -2.06
C LYS A 5 -25.08 41.08 -1.23
N THR A 6 -25.17 41.21 0.09
CA THR A 6 -24.02 41.22 1.00
C THR A 6 -23.49 39.80 1.24
N LEU A 7 -24.37 38.78 1.35
CA LEU A 7 -23.97 37.40 1.53
C LEU A 7 -23.27 36.82 0.29
N VAL A 8 -23.71 37.20 -0.91
CA VAL A 8 -23.05 36.78 -2.17
C VAL A 8 -21.68 37.46 -2.34
N ARG A 9 -21.52 38.71 -1.86
CA ARG A 9 -20.23 39.40 -1.87
C ARG A 9 -19.25 38.87 -0.80
N LEU A 10 -19.75 38.36 0.32
CA LEU A 10 -18.90 37.73 1.36
C LEU A 10 -18.36 36.35 0.93
N LEU A 11 -19.11 35.62 0.10
CA LEU A 11 -18.68 34.34 -0.48
C LEU A 11 -17.67 34.50 -1.64
N LEU A 12 -17.56 35.69 -2.24
CA LEU A 12 -16.62 35.98 -3.34
C LEU A 12 -15.28 36.56 -2.88
N PHE A 13 -15.10 36.84 -1.58
CA PHE A 13 -13.86 37.44 -1.02
C PHE A 13 -12.89 36.45 -0.36
N LEU A 14 -13.18 35.17 -0.41
CA LEU A 14 -12.24 34.15 0.08
C LEU A 14 -11.56 33.48 -1.12
N PHE A 15 -10.30 33.80 -1.24
CA PHE A 15 -9.19 33.15 -1.94
C PHE A 15 -8.54 33.96 -3.07
N PRO A 16 -7.45 34.64 -2.78
CA PRO A 16 -6.36 34.78 -3.74
C PRO A 16 -5.68 33.40 -3.81
N PHE A 17 -6.16 32.50 -4.68
CA PHE A 17 -5.45 31.27 -4.99
C PHE A 17 -4.12 31.63 -5.66
N SER A 18 -3.03 31.66 -4.90
CA SER A 18 -1.72 31.49 -5.49
C SER A 18 -1.74 30.14 -6.22
N ALA A 19 -1.43 30.16 -7.52
CA ALA A 19 -1.43 28.99 -8.38
C ALA A 19 -0.33 28.02 -7.96
N ALA A 20 -0.56 27.20 -6.93
CA ALA A 20 0.20 26.00 -6.70
C ALA A 20 -0.31 24.96 -7.70
N ALA A 21 0.59 24.42 -8.52
CA ALA A 21 0.22 23.43 -9.51
C ALA A 21 -0.26 22.15 -8.81
N GLN A 22 -1.37 21.57 -9.26
CA GLN A 22 -1.98 20.39 -8.67
C GLN A 22 -1.31 19.09 -9.14
N THR A 23 -1.29 18.09 -8.28
CA THR A 23 -0.66 16.80 -8.52
C THR A 23 -1.64 15.66 -8.77
N THR A 24 -1.15 14.58 -9.41
CA THR A 24 -1.68 13.22 -9.31
C THR A 24 -0.67 12.34 -8.58
N TYR A 25 -1.02 11.09 -8.27
CA TYR A 25 -0.17 10.19 -7.49
C TYR A 25 0.41 9.05 -8.33
N LEU A 26 1.60 8.58 -7.95
CA LEU A 26 2.20 7.36 -8.47
C LEU A 26 1.47 6.13 -7.88
N PRO A 27 1.01 5.16 -8.68
CA PRO A 27 0.43 3.94 -8.17
C PRO A 27 1.35 3.19 -7.18
N LEU A 28 0.80 2.50 -6.19
CA LEU A 28 1.60 1.76 -5.19
C LEU A 28 2.54 0.73 -5.82
N GLY A 29 2.12 0.05 -6.90
CA GLY A 29 2.95 -0.91 -7.65
C GLY A 29 3.77 -0.33 -8.80
N ASP A 30 3.97 1.01 -8.87
CA ASP A 30 4.76 1.65 -9.94
C ASP A 30 6.26 1.32 -9.78
N LYS A 31 6.95 1.03 -10.90
CA LYS A 31 8.40 0.78 -10.93
C LYS A 31 9.23 1.93 -10.36
N ALA A 32 8.73 3.16 -10.46
CA ALA A 32 9.40 4.35 -9.96
C ALA A 32 9.56 4.35 -8.43
N ASN A 33 8.73 3.61 -7.69
CA ASN A 33 8.83 3.54 -6.23
C ASN A 33 10.20 3.01 -5.77
N ILE A 34 10.79 2.04 -6.50
CA ILE A 34 12.14 1.51 -6.21
C ILE A 34 13.19 2.62 -6.37
N LEU A 35 13.13 3.38 -7.46
CA LEU A 35 14.06 4.49 -7.69
C LEU A 35 13.92 5.58 -6.61
N ILE A 36 12.70 5.92 -6.22
CA ILE A 36 12.44 6.94 -5.19
C ILE A 36 13.07 6.53 -3.86
N GLU A 37 12.90 5.27 -3.44
CA GLU A 37 13.55 4.72 -2.24
C GLU A 37 15.08 4.80 -2.34
N ARG A 38 15.67 4.43 -3.48
CA ARG A 38 17.12 4.52 -3.71
C ARG A 38 17.61 5.97 -3.64
N LEU A 39 16.91 6.91 -4.30
CA LEU A 39 17.27 8.33 -4.30
C LEU A 39 17.17 8.94 -2.91
N GLU A 40 16.17 8.57 -2.11
CA GLU A 40 16.07 8.98 -0.72
C GLU A 40 17.30 8.56 0.09
N ILE A 41 17.70 7.29 -0.01
CA ILE A 41 18.87 6.75 0.69
C ILE A 41 20.15 7.41 0.21
N LYS A 42 20.34 7.54 -1.12
CA LYS A 42 21.53 8.18 -1.72
C LYS A 42 21.63 9.67 -1.35
N SER A 43 20.51 10.37 -1.27
CA SER A 43 20.51 11.81 -0.97
C SER A 43 20.68 12.14 0.51
N LYS A 44 20.49 11.18 1.42
CA LYS A 44 20.65 11.25 2.90
C LYS A 44 20.21 12.57 3.55
N ASN A 45 20.60 13.69 2.97
CA ASN A 45 20.44 15.04 3.52
C ASN A 45 19.35 15.87 2.80
N ASP A 46 18.59 15.27 1.88
CA ASP A 46 17.55 15.98 1.15
C ASP A 46 16.18 15.75 1.79
N SER A 47 15.65 16.79 2.42
CA SER A 47 14.33 16.75 3.07
C SER A 47 13.17 16.64 2.07
N SER A 48 13.40 16.83 0.76
CA SER A 48 12.33 16.76 -0.24
C SER A 48 11.83 15.33 -0.49
N LEU A 49 12.68 14.32 -0.27
CA LEU A 49 12.37 12.90 -0.41
C LEU A 49 12.12 12.18 0.93
N ASN A 50 12.39 12.82 2.06
CA ASN A 50 12.35 12.15 3.38
C ASN A 50 10.95 11.78 3.88
N TYR A 51 9.86 12.29 3.27
CA TYR A 51 8.50 11.96 3.67
C TYR A 51 7.94 10.77 2.90
N SER A 52 8.64 9.64 2.94
CA SER A 52 8.34 8.42 2.18
C SER A 52 7.46 7.41 2.92
N LYS A 53 7.03 7.73 4.14
CA LYS A 53 6.20 6.84 4.96
C LYS A 53 4.75 6.77 4.47
N THR A 54 4.22 7.85 3.88
CA THR A 54 2.86 7.89 3.36
C THR A 54 2.85 7.74 1.84
N ARG A 55 2.18 6.72 1.33
CA ARG A 55 2.04 6.43 -0.09
C ARG A 55 0.55 6.35 -0.47
N PRO A 56 0.21 6.62 -1.73
CA PRO A 56 1.02 6.86 -2.93
C PRO A 56 1.71 8.23 -2.93
N PHE A 57 2.85 8.31 -3.63
CA PHE A 57 3.65 9.54 -3.74
C PHE A 57 3.06 10.54 -4.72
N SER A 58 3.09 11.83 -4.38
CA SER A 58 2.75 12.94 -5.28
C SER A 58 3.73 12.99 -6.46
N ARG A 59 3.24 12.87 -7.69
CA ARG A 59 4.05 12.96 -8.92
C ARG A 59 4.78 14.28 -9.01
N GLN A 60 4.09 15.38 -8.70
CA GLN A 60 4.65 16.72 -8.73
C GLN A 60 5.80 16.86 -7.72
N ASN A 61 5.59 16.47 -6.46
CA ASN A 61 6.60 16.59 -5.43
C ASN A 61 7.87 15.78 -5.78
N ILE A 62 7.69 14.58 -6.35
CA ILE A 62 8.80 13.76 -6.81
C ILE A 62 9.54 14.41 -7.98
N VAL A 63 8.83 14.92 -9.00
CA VAL A 63 9.48 15.61 -10.14
C VAL A 63 10.24 16.86 -9.69
N ILE A 64 9.65 17.66 -8.78
CA ILE A 64 10.32 18.84 -8.20
C ILE A 64 11.59 18.42 -7.45
N ALA A 65 11.49 17.42 -6.55
CA ALA A 65 12.62 16.92 -5.78
C ALA A 65 13.76 16.45 -6.69
N ILE A 66 13.45 15.65 -7.70
CA ILE A 66 14.42 15.15 -8.66
C ILE A 66 15.05 16.28 -9.48
N THR A 67 14.25 17.25 -9.93
CA THR A 67 14.77 18.40 -10.69
C THR A 67 15.72 19.25 -9.83
N GLN A 68 15.42 19.40 -8.54
CA GLN A 68 16.31 20.09 -7.60
C GLN A 68 17.61 19.30 -7.35
N LEU A 69 17.53 17.98 -7.20
CA LEU A 69 18.72 17.12 -7.08
C LEU A 69 19.62 17.23 -8.31
N ASN A 70 19.06 17.23 -9.50
CA ASN A 70 19.81 17.40 -10.75
C ASN A 70 20.53 18.77 -10.83
N LYS A 71 19.91 19.84 -10.34
CA LYS A 71 20.52 21.18 -10.31
C LYS A 71 21.69 21.29 -9.32
N ARG A 72 21.66 20.53 -8.22
CA ARG A 72 22.73 20.51 -7.19
C ARG A 72 23.95 19.70 -7.59
N GLY A 73 23.90 18.97 -8.70
CA GLY A 73 24.99 18.19 -9.27
C GLY A 73 24.76 16.68 -9.14
N VAL A 74 24.50 16.05 -10.28
CA VAL A 74 24.34 14.58 -10.42
C VAL A 74 25.60 13.84 -9.93
N ASN A 75 26.78 14.48 -9.99
CA ASN A 75 28.06 13.91 -9.57
C ASN A 75 28.13 13.63 -8.05
N ASP A 76 27.42 14.41 -7.22
CA ASP A 76 27.37 14.22 -5.76
C ASP A 76 26.63 12.95 -5.34
N LEU A 77 25.65 12.48 -6.14
CA LEU A 77 24.82 11.31 -5.83
C LEU A 77 25.41 10.00 -6.35
N LYS A 78 26.48 10.01 -7.13
CA LYS A 78 27.12 8.83 -7.76
C LYS A 78 26.08 7.89 -8.41
N LEU A 79 25.20 8.46 -9.27
CA LEU A 79 24.17 7.70 -9.96
C LEU A 79 24.80 6.76 -11.00
N SER A 80 24.39 5.49 -10.98
CA SER A 80 24.77 4.51 -12.00
C SER A 80 24.10 4.81 -13.34
N LYS A 81 24.54 4.17 -14.43
CA LYS A 81 23.85 4.24 -15.73
C LYS A 81 22.39 3.77 -15.64
N VAL A 82 22.13 2.80 -14.78
CA VAL A 82 20.78 2.28 -14.51
C VAL A 82 19.94 3.29 -13.73
N ASP A 83 20.50 3.93 -12.70
CA ASP A 83 19.80 5.01 -11.97
C ASP A 83 19.42 6.15 -12.93
N GLN A 84 20.34 6.55 -13.84
CA GLN A 84 20.07 7.59 -14.85
C GLN A 84 18.97 7.18 -15.84
N TYR A 85 18.97 5.92 -16.28
CA TYR A 85 17.90 5.38 -17.12
C TYR A 85 16.55 5.42 -16.39
N ASN A 86 16.48 4.94 -15.15
CA ASN A 86 15.27 4.93 -14.32
C ASN A 86 14.78 6.36 -14.03
N LEU A 87 15.70 7.30 -13.80
CA LEU A 87 15.41 8.72 -13.61
C LEU A 87 14.78 9.33 -14.87
N ARG A 88 15.35 9.07 -16.03
CA ARG A 88 14.80 9.50 -17.33
C ARG A 88 13.40 8.90 -17.55
N SER A 89 13.21 7.61 -17.26
CA SER A 89 11.92 6.94 -17.34
C SER A 89 10.89 7.58 -16.41
N LEU A 90 11.26 7.87 -15.15
CA LEU A 90 10.38 8.55 -14.21
C LEU A 90 9.95 9.93 -14.71
N LEU A 91 10.89 10.76 -15.18
CA LEU A 91 10.57 12.09 -15.72
C LEU A 91 9.69 11.99 -16.96
N MET A 92 9.94 11.05 -17.86
CA MET A 92 9.14 10.80 -19.05
C MET A 92 7.70 10.36 -18.72
N ASN A 93 7.53 9.52 -17.70
CA ASN A 93 6.21 9.09 -17.21
C ASN A 93 5.45 10.19 -16.45
N ASN A 94 6.09 11.32 -16.16
CA ASN A 94 5.51 12.44 -15.41
C ASN A 94 5.72 13.76 -16.19
N ILE A 95 5.62 13.70 -17.50
CA ILE A 95 5.94 14.79 -18.43
C ILE A 95 5.09 16.06 -18.17
N GLU A 96 3.88 15.89 -17.64
CA GLU A 96 2.98 16.98 -17.29
C GLU A 96 3.55 17.93 -16.22
N PHE A 97 4.51 17.47 -15.41
CA PHE A 97 5.18 18.24 -14.35
C PHE A 97 6.60 18.67 -14.75
N GLY A 98 7.12 18.22 -15.89
CA GLY A 98 8.45 18.55 -16.38
C GLY A 98 8.52 19.95 -17.02
N ALA A 99 9.69 20.60 -16.90
CA ALA A 99 9.92 21.92 -17.47
C ALA A 99 10.04 21.90 -19.00
N ASP A 100 10.67 20.88 -19.57
CA ASP A 100 10.89 20.71 -21.01
C ASP A 100 10.35 19.36 -21.50
N LYS A 101 9.23 19.43 -22.21
CA LYS A 101 8.56 18.25 -22.77
C LYS A 101 9.24 17.73 -24.05
N SER A 102 10.04 18.57 -24.73
CA SER A 102 10.62 18.28 -26.04
C SER A 102 11.67 17.16 -25.98
N ILE A 103 12.40 17.03 -24.87
CA ILE A 103 13.46 16.03 -24.66
C ILE A 103 12.98 14.57 -24.66
N PHE A 104 11.67 14.37 -24.47
CA PHE A 104 11.05 13.05 -24.47
C PHE A 104 10.25 12.75 -25.73
N ARG A 105 10.26 13.65 -26.72
CA ARG A 105 9.48 13.48 -27.94
C ARG A 105 9.89 12.21 -28.69
N SER A 106 8.90 11.40 -29.04
CA SER A 106 9.09 10.16 -29.77
C SER A 106 9.56 10.43 -31.22
N LYS A 107 10.54 9.67 -31.69
CA LYS A 107 10.96 9.70 -33.10
C LYS A 107 9.96 8.99 -34.05
N LYS A 108 9.12 8.09 -33.50
CA LYS A 108 8.14 7.29 -34.23
C LYS A 108 6.79 7.40 -33.54
N THR A 109 5.96 8.31 -34.00
CA THR A 109 4.56 8.46 -33.57
C THR A 109 3.66 7.58 -34.44
N VAL A 110 2.53 7.13 -33.90
CA VAL A 110 1.50 6.41 -34.65
C VAL A 110 0.39 7.40 -35.00
N GLY A 111 0.10 7.54 -36.31
CA GLY A 111 -0.94 8.49 -36.77
C GLY A 111 -0.72 9.93 -36.34
N LYS A 112 0.50 10.38 -36.10
CA LYS A 112 0.90 11.70 -35.59
C LYS A 112 0.34 12.11 -34.22
N LYS A 113 -0.63 11.37 -33.66
CA LYS A 113 -1.34 11.72 -32.41
C LYS A 113 -0.99 10.77 -31.25
N PHE A 114 -0.63 9.51 -31.54
CA PHE A 114 -0.37 8.52 -30.53
C PHE A 114 1.13 8.33 -30.32
N TYR A 115 1.53 8.04 -29.07
CA TYR A 115 2.94 7.86 -28.67
C TYR A 115 3.80 9.08 -28.99
N GLN A 116 3.29 10.29 -28.76
CA GLN A 116 4.10 11.50 -28.84
C GLN A 116 5.26 11.45 -27.84
N THR A 117 5.00 10.90 -26.65
CA THR A 117 6.01 10.44 -25.69
C THR A 117 5.98 8.91 -25.66
N PRO A 118 7.14 8.21 -25.64
CA PRO A 118 7.15 6.75 -25.63
C PRO A 118 6.40 6.08 -24.48
N ALA A 119 6.22 6.78 -23.35
CA ALA A 119 5.51 6.32 -22.17
C ALA A 119 3.98 6.43 -22.27
N ASN A 120 3.45 7.27 -23.17
CA ASN A 120 2.04 7.63 -23.19
C ASN A 120 1.40 7.24 -24.53
N PHE A 121 0.30 6.48 -24.46
CA PHE A 121 -0.46 6.10 -25.66
C PHE A 121 -1.09 7.33 -26.31
N TYR A 122 -1.81 8.13 -25.53
CA TYR A 122 -2.41 9.37 -25.96
C TYR A 122 -2.19 10.45 -24.92
N GLU A 123 -1.81 11.65 -25.35
CA GLU A 123 -1.58 12.77 -24.46
C GLU A 123 -1.99 14.10 -25.08
N VAL A 124 -2.51 14.99 -24.22
CA VAL A 124 -2.83 16.38 -24.55
C VAL A 124 -2.20 17.26 -23.48
N HIS A 125 -1.47 18.28 -23.92
CA HIS A 125 -0.83 19.25 -23.04
C HIS A 125 -1.05 20.66 -23.61
N ILE A 126 -2.09 21.33 -23.12
CA ILE A 126 -2.39 22.72 -23.44
C ILE A 126 -2.32 23.57 -22.18
N LYS A 127 -2.45 24.90 -22.29
CA LYS A 127 -2.23 25.84 -21.19
C LYS A 127 -2.94 25.47 -19.88
N ASP A 128 -4.22 25.10 -19.97
CA ASP A 128 -5.06 24.86 -18.79
C ASP A 128 -5.55 23.41 -18.66
N PHE A 129 -4.99 22.51 -19.48
CA PHE A 129 -5.43 21.11 -19.48
C PHE A 129 -4.32 20.16 -19.86
N ASP A 130 -4.05 19.19 -18.99
CA ASP A 130 -3.21 18.03 -19.28
C ASP A 130 -4.06 16.76 -19.21
N LEU A 131 -3.87 15.86 -20.16
CA LEU A 131 -4.50 14.54 -20.18
C LEU A 131 -3.50 13.50 -20.71
N VAL A 132 -3.39 12.39 -20.01
CA VAL A 132 -2.63 11.21 -20.43
C VAL A 132 -3.53 10.00 -20.32
N ILE A 133 -3.63 9.22 -21.39
CA ILE A 133 -4.41 7.97 -21.45
C ILE A 133 -3.48 6.83 -21.85
N ASN A 134 -3.51 5.73 -21.10
CA ASN A 134 -2.74 4.54 -21.38
C ASN A 134 -3.61 3.28 -21.32
N PRO A 135 -3.41 2.31 -22.24
CA PRO A 135 -4.01 0.99 -22.12
C PRO A 135 -3.39 0.25 -20.93
N VAL A 136 -4.18 -0.58 -20.30
CA VAL A 136 -3.77 -1.50 -19.24
C VAL A 136 -4.00 -2.92 -19.73
N ILE A 137 -2.92 -3.69 -19.85
CA ILE A 137 -2.99 -5.06 -20.35
C ILE A 137 -2.07 -5.94 -19.49
N GLN A 138 -2.59 -7.09 -19.07
CA GLN A 138 -1.79 -8.14 -18.47
C GLN A 138 -2.28 -9.49 -18.94
N ALA A 139 -1.39 -10.32 -19.43
CA ALA A 139 -1.65 -11.69 -19.83
C ALA A 139 -0.55 -12.58 -19.25
N ILE A 140 -0.91 -13.40 -18.27
CA ILE A 140 -0.01 -14.33 -17.59
C ILE A 140 -0.60 -15.72 -17.71
N ILE A 141 0.24 -16.68 -18.05
CA ILE A 141 -0.05 -18.11 -17.97
C ILE A 141 0.85 -18.73 -16.92
N SER A 142 0.31 -19.69 -16.17
CA SER A 142 1.08 -20.34 -15.11
C SER A 142 0.76 -21.83 -15.05
N LYS A 143 1.75 -22.61 -14.61
CA LYS A 143 1.60 -24.02 -14.29
C LYS A 143 1.97 -24.23 -12.84
N GLU A 144 1.12 -24.92 -12.10
CA GLU A 144 1.31 -25.31 -10.71
C GLU A 144 1.62 -26.82 -10.65
N SER A 145 2.57 -27.20 -9.79
CA SER A 145 2.80 -28.60 -9.46
C SER A 145 1.57 -29.19 -8.77
N ASN A 146 1.27 -30.45 -9.06
CA ASN A 146 0.10 -31.15 -8.49
C ASN A 146 -1.26 -30.53 -8.85
N ASN A 147 -1.33 -29.78 -9.95
CA ASN A 147 -2.55 -29.19 -10.47
C ASN A 147 -2.56 -29.32 -12.00
N ASP A 148 -3.50 -30.11 -12.53
CA ASP A 148 -3.59 -30.33 -13.97
C ASP A 148 -4.18 -29.14 -14.74
N GLN A 149 -4.76 -28.20 -14.01
CA GLN A 149 -5.40 -27.05 -14.61
C GLN A 149 -4.36 -25.97 -14.95
N ALA A 150 -4.46 -25.40 -16.15
CA ALA A 150 -3.71 -24.19 -16.49
C ALA A 150 -4.25 -23.01 -15.68
N LEU A 151 -3.33 -22.26 -15.06
CA LEU A 151 -3.61 -21.03 -14.36
C LEU A 151 -3.40 -19.85 -15.29
N TYR A 152 -4.14 -18.78 -15.09
CA TYR A 152 -4.01 -17.58 -15.92
C TYR A 152 -4.46 -16.32 -15.17
N LEU A 153 -3.93 -15.18 -15.59
CA LEU A 153 -4.44 -13.85 -15.28
C LEU A 153 -4.54 -13.07 -16.58
N ASN A 154 -5.76 -12.62 -16.90
CA ASN A 154 -6.06 -11.78 -18.04
C ASN A 154 -6.68 -10.47 -17.53
N THR A 155 -5.97 -9.36 -17.74
CA THR A 155 -6.39 -8.02 -17.36
C THR A 155 -6.43 -7.13 -18.60
N ARG A 156 -7.52 -6.41 -18.79
CA ARG A 156 -7.69 -5.46 -19.89
C ARG A 156 -8.41 -4.22 -19.39
N GLY A 157 -7.95 -3.06 -19.82
CA GLY A 157 -8.57 -1.82 -19.40
C GLY A 157 -7.77 -0.60 -19.81
N LEU A 158 -7.97 0.46 -19.08
CA LEU A 158 -7.31 1.73 -19.33
C LEU A 158 -7.04 2.50 -18.02
N THR A 159 -6.06 3.37 -18.09
CA THR A 159 -5.81 4.39 -17.07
C THR A 159 -5.76 5.75 -17.73
N LEU A 160 -6.32 6.73 -17.04
CA LEU A 160 -6.24 8.13 -17.43
C LEU A 160 -5.86 8.98 -16.23
N ARG A 161 -5.11 10.05 -16.49
CA ARG A 161 -4.78 11.06 -15.51
C ARG A 161 -4.66 12.43 -16.18
N GLY A 162 -4.88 13.47 -15.42
CA GLY A 162 -4.74 14.81 -15.96
C GLY A 162 -4.89 15.90 -14.94
N ARG A 163 -4.88 17.14 -15.45
CA ARG A 163 -5.06 18.35 -14.65
C ARG A 163 -5.96 19.33 -15.38
N ILE A 164 -6.75 20.08 -14.63
CA ILE A 164 -7.63 21.14 -15.11
C ILE A 164 -7.21 22.45 -14.45
N ALA A 165 -6.93 23.48 -15.25
CA ALA A 165 -6.58 24.85 -14.84
C ALA A 165 -5.41 24.89 -13.80
N ASN A 166 -4.54 23.87 -13.79
CA ASN A 166 -3.51 23.67 -12.76
C ASN A 166 -4.05 23.69 -11.31
N LYS A 167 -5.36 23.47 -11.11
CA LYS A 167 -6.03 23.51 -9.80
C LYS A 167 -6.59 22.15 -9.37
N ILE A 168 -7.05 21.34 -10.30
CA ILE A 168 -7.65 20.05 -10.04
C ILE A 168 -6.85 18.98 -10.78
N GLY A 169 -6.31 18.02 -10.07
CA GLY A 169 -5.77 16.79 -10.62
C GLY A 169 -6.83 15.69 -10.58
N PHE A 170 -6.83 14.81 -11.56
CA PHE A 170 -7.73 13.67 -11.60
C PHE A 170 -7.03 12.42 -12.11
N HIS A 171 -7.50 11.28 -11.66
CA HIS A 171 -7.04 9.96 -12.09
C HIS A 171 -8.23 9.01 -12.15
N ALA A 172 -8.24 8.15 -13.14
CA ALA A 172 -9.11 6.99 -13.19
C ALA A 172 -8.36 5.78 -13.75
N TYR A 173 -8.70 4.62 -13.23
CA TYR A 173 -8.18 3.32 -13.63
C TYR A 173 -9.35 2.34 -13.64
N VAL A 174 -9.56 1.64 -14.74
CA VAL A 174 -10.62 0.66 -14.87
C VAL A 174 -10.06 -0.55 -15.61
N THR A 175 -10.21 -1.72 -15.00
CA THR A 175 -9.85 -3.00 -15.62
C THR A 175 -10.89 -4.07 -15.38
N ASP A 176 -11.09 -4.87 -16.39
CA ASP A 176 -11.80 -6.15 -16.34
C ASP A 176 -10.77 -7.27 -16.18
N ASN A 177 -10.96 -8.13 -15.19
CA ASN A 177 -9.99 -9.13 -14.77
C ASN A 177 -10.63 -10.50 -14.72
N GLN A 178 -9.96 -11.46 -15.36
CA GLN A 178 -10.30 -12.87 -15.28
C GLN A 178 -9.08 -13.65 -14.86
N GLU A 179 -9.17 -14.38 -13.76
CA GLU A 179 -8.02 -15.12 -13.23
C GLU A 179 -8.41 -16.49 -12.69
N LYS A 180 -7.41 -17.33 -12.65
CA LYS A 180 -7.43 -18.64 -12.04
C LYS A 180 -6.12 -18.82 -11.29
N ASP A 181 -6.23 -18.87 -9.99
CA ASP A 181 -5.11 -18.78 -9.07
C ASP A 181 -4.59 -20.16 -8.62
N PRO A 182 -3.36 -20.23 -8.06
CA PRO A 182 -2.83 -21.40 -7.38
C PRO A 182 -3.73 -21.90 -6.26
N LEU A 183 -3.65 -23.18 -5.93
CA LEU A 183 -4.53 -23.84 -4.95
C LEU A 183 -4.53 -23.12 -3.58
N TYR A 184 -3.38 -22.70 -3.07
CA TYR A 184 -3.31 -22.01 -1.77
C TYR A 184 -4.00 -20.64 -1.78
N VAL A 185 -4.02 -19.95 -2.92
CA VAL A 185 -4.75 -18.69 -3.10
C VAL A 185 -6.24 -18.97 -3.19
N ARG A 186 -6.64 -20.01 -3.92
CA ARG A 186 -8.05 -20.45 -4.00
C ARG A 186 -8.60 -20.83 -2.64
N ASP A 187 -7.81 -21.53 -1.81
CA ASP A 187 -8.17 -21.83 -0.42
C ASP A 187 -8.36 -20.56 0.42
N TRP A 188 -7.53 -19.57 0.21
CA TRP A 188 -7.68 -18.27 0.84
C TRP A 188 -8.97 -17.57 0.40
N VAL A 189 -9.26 -17.51 -0.90
CA VAL A 189 -10.49 -16.94 -1.46
C VAL A 189 -11.73 -17.68 -0.94
N ASN A 190 -11.69 -18.99 -0.89
CA ASN A 190 -12.79 -19.81 -0.37
C ASN A 190 -13.11 -19.48 1.11
N ARG A 191 -12.10 -19.24 1.92
CA ARG A 191 -12.27 -18.87 3.34
C ARG A 191 -12.69 -17.43 3.53
N ARG A 192 -12.15 -16.50 2.74
CA ARG A 192 -12.36 -15.05 2.92
C ARG A 192 -13.49 -14.49 2.05
N LYS A 193 -13.93 -15.22 1.05
CA LYS A 193 -14.97 -14.78 0.09
C LYS A 193 -14.61 -13.43 -0.57
N ALA A 194 -13.32 -13.21 -0.80
CA ALA A 194 -12.76 -12.05 -1.49
C ALA A 194 -11.52 -12.47 -2.27
N VAL A 195 -11.25 -11.88 -3.40
CA VAL A 195 -9.98 -12.04 -4.12
C VAL A 195 -8.92 -11.16 -3.42
N PRO A 196 -7.71 -11.67 -3.13
CA PRO A 196 -6.69 -10.92 -2.40
C PRO A 196 -6.35 -9.56 -3.04
N GLY A 197 -6.39 -8.49 -2.25
CA GLY A 197 -6.17 -7.12 -2.72
C GLY A 197 -7.28 -6.55 -3.60
N GLN A 198 -8.36 -7.31 -3.78
CA GLN A 198 -9.58 -6.92 -4.50
C GLN A 198 -10.78 -7.10 -3.56
N GLY A 199 -11.95 -6.84 -4.02
CA GLY A 199 -13.16 -7.03 -3.21
C GLY A 199 -14.02 -8.15 -3.77
N PHE A 200 -15.20 -7.72 -4.23
CA PHE A 200 -16.20 -8.60 -4.83
C PHE A 200 -15.70 -9.23 -6.13
N TYR A 201 -16.06 -10.49 -6.31
CA TYR A 201 -15.82 -11.23 -7.54
C TYR A 201 -17.04 -12.08 -7.91
N LYS A 202 -17.17 -12.43 -9.19
CA LYS A 202 -18.09 -13.45 -9.68
C LYS A 202 -17.31 -14.72 -9.97
N PRO A 203 -17.89 -15.90 -9.71
CA PRO A 203 -17.32 -17.15 -10.21
C PRO A 203 -17.19 -17.11 -11.74
N PHE A 204 -16.05 -17.56 -12.25
CA PHE A 204 -15.79 -17.64 -13.68
C PHE A 204 -15.33 -19.05 -14.06
N LYS A 205 -16.04 -19.70 -14.97
CA LYS A 205 -15.88 -21.13 -15.27
C LYS A 205 -15.96 -21.96 -13.97
N THR A 206 -15.21 -23.04 -13.87
CA THR A 206 -15.31 -23.95 -12.71
C THR A 206 -14.56 -23.43 -11.48
N THR A 207 -13.43 -22.75 -11.66
CA THR A 207 -12.49 -22.42 -10.54
C THR A 207 -11.80 -21.08 -10.67
N GLY A 208 -12.28 -20.24 -11.57
CA GLY A 208 -11.75 -18.89 -11.79
C GLY A 208 -12.62 -17.81 -11.17
N TYR A 209 -12.14 -16.61 -11.26
CA TYR A 209 -12.74 -15.37 -10.75
C TYR A 209 -12.82 -14.34 -11.86
N ASP A 210 -13.91 -13.56 -11.86
CA ASP A 210 -14.15 -12.44 -12.76
C ASP A 210 -14.52 -11.23 -11.89
N TYR A 211 -13.83 -10.10 -12.07
CA TYR A 211 -14.07 -8.89 -11.29
C TYR A 211 -13.56 -7.64 -11.98
N PHE A 212 -14.19 -6.51 -11.65
CA PHE A 212 -13.72 -5.18 -12.00
C PHE A 212 -12.81 -4.62 -10.92
N ASP A 213 -11.68 -4.02 -11.34
CA ASP A 213 -10.88 -3.14 -10.49
C ASP A 213 -11.02 -1.71 -11.03
N ALA A 214 -11.86 -0.93 -10.37
CA ALA A 214 -12.11 0.46 -10.70
C ALA A 214 -11.57 1.34 -9.58
N ARG A 215 -10.73 2.33 -9.92
CA ARG A 215 -10.15 3.30 -9.00
C ARG A 215 -10.25 4.69 -9.59
N GLY A 216 -10.39 5.68 -8.75
CA GLY A 216 -10.42 7.04 -9.23
C GLY A 216 -10.36 8.03 -8.09
N TYR A 217 -9.75 9.17 -8.34
CA TYR A 217 -9.71 10.26 -7.40
C TYR A 217 -9.60 11.61 -8.13
N PHE A 218 -10.02 12.63 -7.45
CA PHE A 218 -9.62 13.99 -7.77
C PHE A 218 -8.91 14.63 -6.56
N THR A 219 -8.05 15.58 -6.84
CA THR A 219 -7.20 16.21 -5.86
C THR A 219 -7.06 17.69 -6.15
N PHE A 220 -6.98 18.50 -5.10
CA PHE A 220 -6.77 19.94 -5.21
C PHE A 220 -5.95 20.46 -4.04
N ASN A 221 -5.21 21.55 -4.27
CA ASN A 221 -4.50 22.24 -3.21
C ASN A 221 -5.46 23.23 -2.50
N ALA A 222 -5.81 22.94 -1.25
CA ALA A 222 -6.54 23.91 -0.43
C ALA A 222 -5.66 25.13 -0.11
N THR A 223 -4.37 24.87 0.11
CA THR A 223 -3.31 25.89 0.25
C THR A 223 -2.01 25.35 -0.36
N ARG A 224 -0.96 26.18 -0.42
CA ARG A 224 0.39 25.72 -0.84
C ARG A 224 0.99 24.61 0.04
N TYR A 225 0.40 24.35 1.20
CA TYR A 225 0.87 23.35 2.17
C TYR A 225 -0.08 22.17 2.34
N ILE A 226 -1.32 22.28 1.87
CA ILE A 226 -2.39 21.31 2.15
C ILE A 226 -2.96 20.81 0.83
N ASP A 227 -2.73 19.53 0.56
CA ASP A 227 -3.35 18.79 -0.53
C ASP A 227 -4.58 18.04 0.00
N VAL A 228 -5.70 18.15 -0.70
CA VAL A 228 -6.93 17.41 -0.42
C VAL A 228 -7.20 16.46 -1.56
N THR A 229 -7.49 15.21 -1.24
CA THR A 229 -7.84 14.17 -2.20
C THR A 229 -9.11 13.47 -1.76
N PHE A 230 -10.07 13.37 -2.65
CA PHE A 230 -11.24 12.53 -2.49
C PHE A 230 -11.23 11.46 -3.58
N GLY A 231 -11.39 10.19 -3.19
CA GLY A 231 -11.27 9.12 -4.16
C GLY A 231 -11.57 7.73 -3.62
N TYR A 232 -11.50 6.78 -4.54
CA TYR A 232 -11.63 5.35 -4.29
C TYR A 232 -10.36 4.66 -4.79
N ASP A 233 -9.48 4.30 -3.86
CA ASP A 233 -8.17 3.68 -4.14
C ASP A 233 -7.58 3.15 -2.82
N ARG A 234 -6.30 2.73 -2.84
CA ARG A 234 -5.55 2.26 -1.67
C ARG A 234 -4.55 3.30 -1.19
N ASN A 235 -4.34 3.31 0.11
CA ASN A 235 -3.29 4.07 0.78
C ASN A 235 -2.39 3.12 1.58
N PHE A 236 -1.16 3.56 1.88
CA PHE A 236 -0.19 2.80 2.64
C PHE A 236 0.57 3.72 3.59
N ILE A 237 0.82 3.25 4.83
CA ILE A 237 1.57 4.00 5.84
C ILE A 237 2.69 3.12 6.38
N GLY A 238 3.95 3.41 6.02
CA GLY A 238 5.14 2.69 6.47
C GLY A 238 6.31 2.80 5.50
N ASN A 239 7.48 2.32 5.92
CA ASN A 239 8.68 2.19 5.09
C ASN A 239 9.01 0.74 4.72
N GLY A 240 8.34 -0.21 5.37
CA GLY A 240 8.54 -1.63 5.18
C GLY A 240 8.00 -2.17 3.86
N TYR A 241 8.28 -3.44 3.64
CA TYR A 241 7.58 -4.26 2.65
C TYR A 241 6.13 -4.52 3.12
N ARG A 242 5.95 -4.79 4.40
CA ARG A 242 4.66 -4.83 5.11
C ARG A 242 4.42 -3.53 5.88
N SER A 243 3.21 -3.35 6.40
CA SER A 243 2.90 -2.32 7.38
C SER A 243 2.08 -2.89 8.52
N LEU A 244 2.34 -2.37 9.73
CA LEU A 244 1.52 -2.66 10.93
C LEU A 244 0.47 -1.58 11.19
N PHE A 245 0.43 -0.51 10.38
CA PHE A 245 -0.55 0.56 10.44
C PHE A 245 -1.60 0.44 9.34
N LEU A 246 -1.21 0.69 8.09
CA LEU A 246 -2.07 0.55 6.92
C LEU A 246 -1.26 -0.07 5.78
N GLY A 247 -1.61 -1.29 5.40
CA GLY A 247 -1.00 -2.04 4.31
C GLY A 247 -1.77 -1.87 2.99
N ASP A 248 -1.19 -2.36 1.91
CA ASP A 248 -1.76 -2.33 0.55
C ASP A 248 -2.33 -3.69 0.10
N GLY A 249 -2.33 -4.68 1.00
CA GLY A 249 -2.87 -6.01 0.75
C GLY A 249 -4.39 -6.12 0.80
N ASN A 250 -5.10 -5.05 1.18
CA ASN A 250 -6.55 -5.00 1.26
C ASN A 250 -7.19 -4.44 -0.03
N SER A 251 -8.52 -4.39 -0.07
CA SER A 251 -9.32 -3.84 -1.16
C SER A 251 -9.25 -2.31 -1.23
N ASN A 252 -9.63 -1.74 -2.39
CA ASN A 252 -9.82 -0.30 -2.51
C ASN A 252 -10.96 0.18 -1.60
N ASN A 253 -10.89 1.40 -1.12
CA ASN A 253 -11.92 2.02 -0.28
C ASN A 253 -12.15 3.49 -0.67
N LEU A 254 -13.33 3.99 -0.37
CA LEU A 254 -13.62 5.43 -0.48
C LEU A 254 -12.87 6.17 0.62
N PHE A 255 -12.23 7.28 0.28
CA PHE A 255 -11.51 8.07 1.26
C PHE A 255 -11.52 9.57 0.97
N LEU A 256 -11.44 10.35 2.04
CA LEU A 256 -11.01 11.74 2.06
C LEU A 256 -9.64 11.79 2.73
N LYS A 257 -8.64 12.32 2.03
CA LYS A 257 -7.27 12.48 2.52
C LYS A 257 -6.86 13.94 2.49
N MET A 258 -6.35 14.42 3.61
CA MET A 258 -5.67 15.72 3.69
C MET A 258 -4.20 15.47 4.04
N ASN A 259 -3.30 16.02 3.25
CA ASN A 259 -1.87 15.93 3.48
C ASN A 259 -1.30 17.32 3.64
N THR A 260 -0.82 17.64 4.85
CA THR A 260 -0.24 18.92 5.20
C THR A 260 1.26 18.77 5.30
N ARG A 261 2.00 19.49 4.44
CA ARG A 261 3.46 19.48 4.45
C ARG A 261 3.99 20.90 4.70
N ILE A 262 4.56 21.09 5.88
CA ILE A 262 5.08 22.39 6.31
C ILE A 262 6.33 22.21 7.17
N TRP A 263 7.38 22.99 6.88
CA TRP A 263 8.65 22.96 7.61
C TRP A 263 9.22 21.54 7.73
N LYS A 264 9.29 20.97 8.95
CA LYS A 264 9.78 19.61 9.24
C LYS A 264 8.67 18.59 9.42
N PHE A 265 7.42 18.93 9.12
CA PHE A 265 6.26 18.09 9.35
C PHE A 265 5.61 17.67 8.04
N ASN A 266 5.24 16.41 7.98
CA ASN A 266 4.28 15.88 7.02
C ASN A 266 3.16 15.21 7.80
N TYR A 267 1.98 15.80 7.76
CA TYR A 267 0.82 15.36 8.52
C TYR A 267 -0.29 14.91 7.58
N GLN A 268 -0.61 13.64 7.63
CA GLN A 268 -1.69 13.05 6.84
C GLN A 268 -2.88 12.74 7.72
N ASN A 269 -4.05 13.19 7.31
CA ASN A 269 -5.35 12.76 7.81
C ASN A 269 -6.03 11.94 6.74
N LEU A 270 -6.58 10.79 7.11
CA LEU A 270 -7.22 9.84 6.20
C LEU A 270 -8.53 9.37 6.83
N PHE A 271 -9.64 9.70 6.18
CA PHE A 271 -10.98 9.28 6.57
C PHE A 271 -11.50 8.30 5.53
N MET A 272 -11.93 7.12 5.95
CA MET A 272 -12.27 6.03 5.05
C MET A 272 -13.66 5.47 5.35
N GLU A 273 -14.38 5.14 4.28
CA GLU A 273 -15.54 4.25 4.34
C GLU A 273 -15.06 2.83 4.02
N LEU A 274 -15.40 1.90 4.88
CA LEU A 274 -15.00 0.50 4.83
C LEU A 274 -16.24 -0.41 4.83
N HIS A 275 -16.06 -1.68 4.49
CA HIS A 275 -17.09 -2.70 4.65
C HIS A 275 -16.73 -3.66 5.78
N SER A 276 -17.72 -4.04 6.57
CA SER A 276 -17.58 -5.08 7.59
C SER A 276 -17.39 -6.46 6.96
N ALA A 277 -16.99 -7.43 7.77
CA ALA A 277 -16.77 -8.81 7.32
C ALA A 277 -18.12 -9.53 7.13
N GLU A 278 -18.57 -9.60 5.89
CA GLU A 278 -19.81 -10.26 5.47
C GLU A 278 -19.56 -11.09 4.21
N ILE A 279 -20.40 -12.10 3.98
CA ILE A 279 -20.39 -12.87 2.75
C ILE A 279 -21.04 -12.02 1.65
N PRO A 280 -20.31 -11.64 0.59
CA PRO A 280 -20.88 -10.88 -0.53
C PRO A 280 -21.88 -11.73 -1.32
N GLY A 281 -22.82 -11.06 -1.99
CA GLY A 281 -23.78 -11.69 -2.91
C GLY A 281 -25.22 -11.61 -2.38
N GLY A 282 -26.16 -12.17 -3.18
CA GLY A 282 -27.59 -12.18 -2.83
C GLY A 282 -28.27 -10.82 -2.89
N ASP A 283 -27.76 -9.89 -3.71
CA ASP A 283 -28.30 -8.53 -3.93
C ASP A 283 -28.62 -7.79 -2.62
N LYS A 284 -27.79 -8.00 -1.58
CA LYS A 284 -27.90 -7.32 -0.30
C LYS A 284 -26.87 -6.24 -0.14
N LEU A 285 -27.26 -5.15 0.53
CA LEU A 285 -26.34 -4.10 0.93
C LEU A 285 -25.39 -4.62 2.01
N LEU A 286 -24.08 -4.47 1.79
CA LEU A 286 -23.09 -4.82 2.80
C LEU A 286 -23.04 -3.73 3.88
N PRO A 287 -23.00 -4.11 5.18
CA PRO A 287 -22.87 -3.15 6.25
C PRO A 287 -21.58 -2.35 6.17
N LYS A 288 -21.68 -1.05 6.39
CA LYS A 288 -20.55 -0.13 6.38
C LYS A 288 -19.95 0.03 7.76
N LYS A 289 -18.69 0.36 7.79
CA LYS A 289 -17.94 0.88 8.92
C LYS A 289 -16.96 1.93 8.44
N TYR A 290 -16.34 2.64 9.36
CA TYR A 290 -15.54 3.79 9.03
C TYR A 290 -14.20 3.73 9.75
N ALA A 291 -13.23 4.44 9.19
CA ALA A 291 -11.96 4.68 9.85
C ALA A 291 -11.55 6.14 9.75
N ALA A 292 -10.94 6.63 10.80
CA ALA A 292 -10.20 7.89 10.80
C ALA A 292 -8.78 7.61 11.26
N MET A 293 -7.78 8.11 10.53
CA MET A 293 -6.38 7.88 10.81
C MET A 293 -5.57 9.17 10.70
N HIS A 294 -4.62 9.33 11.63
CA HIS A 294 -3.62 10.39 11.60
C HIS A 294 -2.22 9.78 11.48
N HIS A 295 -1.37 10.39 10.68
CA HIS A 295 0.05 10.09 10.69
C HIS A 295 0.85 11.39 10.64
N LEU A 296 1.58 11.70 11.70
CA LEU A 296 2.49 12.83 11.79
C LEU A 296 3.92 12.34 11.60
N ASP A 297 4.56 12.67 10.48
CA ASP A 297 5.98 12.39 10.23
C ASP A 297 6.82 13.64 10.46
N VAL A 298 7.78 13.55 11.38
CA VAL A 298 8.67 14.64 11.78
C VAL A 298 10.09 14.35 11.31
N SER A 299 10.63 15.20 10.45
CA SER A 299 12.05 15.18 10.08
C SER A 299 12.89 15.80 11.21
N VAL A 300 13.23 14.98 12.22
CA VAL A 300 14.00 15.43 13.39
C VAL A 300 15.35 15.96 12.96
N THR A 301 16.04 15.19 12.13
CA THR A 301 17.26 15.57 11.41
C THR A 301 17.10 15.29 9.93
N LYS A 302 18.09 15.67 9.10
CA LYS A 302 18.07 15.35 7.66
C LYS A 302 18.13 13.85 7.34
N TRP A 303 18.56 13.04 8.31
CA TRP A 303 18.72 11.60 8.15
C TRP A 303 17.77 10.76 9.01
N LEU A 304 17.03 11.38 9.96
CA LEU A 304 16.14 10.71 10.90
C LEU A 304 14.74 11.32 10.84
N ASN A 305 13.76 10.46 10.58
CA ASN A 305 12.34 10.77 10.69
C ASN A 305 11.70 9.91 11.79
N ILE A 306 10.88 10.53 12.61
CA ILE A 306 10.04 9.85 13.62
C ILE A 306 8.59 10.15 13.29
N GLY A 307 7.74 9.13 13.32
CA GLY A 307 6.31 9.25 13.04
C GLY A 307 5.46 8.84 14.22
N LEU A 308 4.34 9.53 14.39
CA LEU A 308 3.26 9.17 15.30
C LEU A 308 2.04 8.80 14.47
N PHE A 309 1.43 7.69 14.81
CA PHE A 309 0.22 7.17 14.17
C PHE A 309 -0.89 7.01 15.19
N GLU A 310 -2.08 7.34 14.77
CA GLU A 310 -3.31 6.99 15.45
C GLU A 310 -4.37 6.61 14.42
N GLY A 311 -5.14 5.57 14.72
CA GLY A 311 -6.25 5.14 13.90
C GLY A 311 -7.40 4.64 14.76
N VAL A 312 -8.63 4.96 14.37
CA VAL A 312 -9.85 4.46 15.00
C VAL A 312 -10.76 3.83 13.96
N ILE A 313 -11.29 2.64 14.28
CA ILE A 313 -12.32 1.95 13.49
C ILE A 313 -13.62 1.97 14.27
N PHE A 314 -14.69 2.37 13.62
CA PHE A 314 -16.00 2.51 14.26
C PHE A 314 -17.16 2.15 13.33
N GLY A 315 -18.24 1.66 13.90
CA GLY A 315 -19.53 1.45 13.24
C GLY A 315 -20.60 2.32 13.88
N ARG A 316 -21.49 2.92 13.08
CA ARG A 316 -22.60 3.76 13.55
C ARG A 316 -23.85 3.51 12.72
N LYS A 317 -24.21 2.23 12.51
CA LYS A 317 -25.36 1.88 11.66
C LYS A 317 -25.31 2.62 10.31
N ASP A 318 -24.17 2.45 9.61
CA ASP A 318 -23.93 2.98 8.26
C ASP A 318 -23.80 4.51 8.12
N HIS A 319 -23.46 5.24 9.18
CA HIS A 319 -23.11 6.67 9.07
C HIS A 319 -21.77 6.99 9.74
N PHE A 320 -21.09 8.03 9.23
CA PHE A 320 -19.83 8.52 9.77
C PHE A 320 -20.05 9.34 11.04
N ASP A 321 -19.22 9.14 12.05
CA ASP A 321 -19.22 9.93 13.28
C ASP A 321 -18.36 11.20 13.10
N PHE A 322 -18.99 12.35 13.02
CA PHE A 322 -18.31 13.63 12.78
C PHE A 322 -17.32 14.03 13.88
N GLY A 323 -17.42 13.46 15.08
CA GLY A 323 -16.43 13.64 16.14
C GLY A 323 -15.02 13.25 15.69
N TYR A 324 -14.92 12.21 14.85
CA TYR A 324 -13.64 11.75 14.27
C TYR A 324 -13.19 12.50 13.03
N LEU A 325 -13.91 13.52 12.56
CA LEU A 325 -13.48 14.33 11.43
C LEU A 325 -12.50 15.45 11.85
N ASN A 326 -12.34 15.70 13.14
CA ASN A 326 -11.39 16.71 13.62
C ASN A 326 -9.95 16.31 13.29
N PRO A 327 -9.21 17.08 12.48
CA PRO A 327 -7.91 16.67 11.99
C PRO A 327 -6.76 16.81 13.01
N ILE A 328 -7.00 17.38 14.19
CA ILE A 328 -5.95 17.71 15.15
C ILE A 328 -6.11 16.94 16.45
N ILE A 329 -7.33 16.59 16.81
CA ILE A 329 -7.62 15.98 18.10
C ILE A 329 -7.05 14.55 18.19
N PHE A 330 -6.64 14.18 19.40
CA PHE A 330 -6.30 12.79 19.70
C PHE A 330 -7.57 11.95 19.76
N TYR A 331 -7.74 10.99 18.86
CA TYR A 331 -8.99 10.24 18.68
C TYR A 331 -9.38 9.43 19.90
N ARG A 332 -8.40 8.97 20.68
CA ARG A 332 -8.67 8.27 21.93
C ARG A 332 -9.51 9.09 22.89
N SER A 333 -9.40 10.43 22.89
CA SER A 333 -10.23 11.30 23.72
C SER A 333 -11.69 11.32 23.26
N ILE A 334 -11.94 11.29 21.95
CA ILE A 334 -13.29 11.19 21.38
C ILE A 334 -13.87 9.82 21.67
N GLU A 335 -13.10 8.76 21.49
CA GLU A 335 -13.50 7.38 21.75
C GLU A 335 -13.94 7.21 23.22
N GLN A 336 -13.20 7.77 24.17
CA GLN A 336 -13.56 7.77 25.59
C GLN A 336 -14.87 8.53 25.85
N GLN A 337 -15.06 9.70 25.24
CA GLN A 337 -16.31 10.46 25.37
C GLN A 337 -17.52 9.71 24.76
N ASN A 338 -17.31 8.91 23.73
CA ASN A 338 -18.32 8.06 23.11
C ASN A 338 -18.60 6.75 23.89
N GLY A 339 -17.96 6.54 25.05
CA GLY A 339 -18.18 5.37 25.92
C GLY A 339 -17.18 4.23 25.69
N SER A 340 -16.04 4.50 25.06
CA SER A 340 -14.93 3.55 24.87
C SER A 340 -15.33 2.28 24.10
N PHE A 341 -16.13 2.44 23.05
CA PHE A 341 -16.70 1.34 22.27
C PHE A 341 -15.96 1.06 20.96
N ASP A 342 -15.17 2.00 20.47
CA ASP A 342 -14.51 1.94 19.18
C ASP A 342 -13.13 1.30 19.28
N ASN A 343 -12.62 0.78 18.17
CA ASN A 343 -11.29 0.16 18.13
C ASN A 343 -10.22 1.22 17.79
N SER A 344 -9.43 1.62 18.78
CA SER A 344 -8.39 2.63 18.65
C SER A 344 -7.00 2.02 18.71
N ILE A 345 -6.17 2.33 17.73
CA ILE A 345 -4.78 1.88 17.62
C ILE A 345 -3.87 3.10 17.59
N VAL A 346 -2.81 3.09 18.40
CA VAL A 346 -1.74 4.09 18.36
C VAL A 346 -0.43 3.46 17.92
N GLY A 347 0.45 4.25 17.32
CA GLY A 347 1.72 3.74 16.82
C GLY A 347 2.83 4.76 16.81
N LEU A 348 4.04 4.21 16.83
CA LEU A 348 5.29 4.94 16.65
C LEU A 348 6.05 4.31 15.49
N ASP A 349 6.61 5.11 14.62
CA ASP A 349 7.55 4.64 13.61
C ASP A 349 8.79 5.52 13.52
N ALA A 350 9.87 4.91 13.06
CA ALA A 350 11.11 5.61 12.83
C ALA A 350 11.79 5.12 11.56
N LYS A 351 12.54 6.04 10.94
CA LYS A 351 13.36 5.75 9.76
C LYS A 351 14.64 6.56 9.82
N ALA A 352 15.78 5.91 9.59
CA ALA A 352 17.10 6.54 9.60
C ALA A 352 17.92 6.12 8.38
N ASN A 353 18.56 7.10 7.70
CA ASN A 353 19.42 6.89 6.54
C ASN A 353 20.89 7.06 6.92
N PHE A 354 21.73 6.07 6.64
CA PHE A 354 23.16 6.05 6.96
C PHE A 354 24.00 5.90 5.69
N ASP A 355 25.12 6.59 5.62
CA ASP A 355 26.20 6.46 4.63
C ASP A 355 25.78 6.42 3.15
N ARG A 356 24.60 7.01 2.84
CA ARG A 356 23.99 6.99 1.49
C ARG A 356 23.78 5.59 0.90
N LYS A 357 23.75 4.56 1.76
CA LYS A 357 23.60 3.16 1.37
C LYS A 357 22.63 2.38 2.21
N LEU A 358 22.46 2.74 3.47
CA LEU A 358 21.66 1.98 4.43
C LEU A 358 20.51 2.82 4.94
N GLN A 359 19.32 2.25 4.94
CA GLN A 359 18.14 2.76 5.65
C GLN A 359 17.69 1.73 6.66
N VAL A 360 17.53 2.12 7.91
CA VAL A 360 16.90 1.31 8.95
C VAL A 360 15.55 1.91 9.28
N TYR A 361 14.54 1.08 9.49
CA TYR A 361 13.19 1.51 9.81
C TYR A 361 12.51 0.55 10.78
N GLY A 362 11.46 1.03 11.44
CA GLY A 362 10.64 0.20 12.30
C GLY A 362 9.29 0.83 12.60
N GLN A 363 8.35 -0.02 13.05
CA GLN A 363 7.02 0.36 13.53
C GLN A 363 6.71 -0.34 14.84
N LEU A 364 6.07 0.36 15.76
CA LEU A 364 5.44 -0.16 16.95
C LEU A 364 3.95 0.17 16.88
N SER A 365 3.09 -0.85 16.90
CA SER A 365 1.64 -0.71 16.92
C SER A 365 1.09 -1.19 18.26
N LEU A 366 0.31 -0.38 18.92
CA LEU A 366 -0.34 -0.63 20.21
C LEU A 366 -1.85 -0.49 20.02
N ASP A 367 -2.58 -1.61 20.08
CA ASP A 367 -4.04 -1.64 20.00
C ASP A 367 -4.61 -1.50 21.43
N GLU A 368 -4.33 -2.46 22.31
CA GLU A 368 -4.60 -2.41 23.75
C GLU A 368 -3.39 -2.91 24.52
N PHE A 369 -3.16 -2.37 25.71
CA PHE A 369 -2.11 -2.91 26.59
C PHE A 369 -2.30 -2.51 28.05
N LEU A 370 -1.88 -3.39 28.94
CA LEU A 370 -1.74 -3.15 30.37
C LEU A 370 -0.27 -3.33 30.76
N LEU A 371 0.39 -2.23 31.11
CA LEU A 371 1.83 -2.22 31.42
C LEU A 371 2.18 -3.20 32.54
N GLY A 372 1.37 -3.29 33.59
CA GLY A 372 1.55 -4.24 34.68
C GLY A 372 1.48 -5.71 34.25
N GLU A 373 0.74 -6.04 33.19
CA GLU A 373 0.69 -7.41 32.66
C GLU A 373 1.81 -7.69 31.64
N ILE A 374 2.38 -6.65 31.01
CA ILE A 374 3.59 -6.80 30.19
C ILE A 374 4.75 -7.22 31.07
N THR A 375 4.95 -6.54 32.20
CA THR A 375 6.08 -6.83 33.13
C THR A 375 5.96 -8.19 33.80
N LYS A 376 4.74 -8.65 34.11
CA LYS A 376 4.49 -9.99 34.67
C LYS A 376 4.70 -11.14 33.69
N ASN A 377 4.73 -10.86 32.38
CA ASN A 377 4.97 -11.81 31.28
C ASN A 377 4.12 -13.09 31.34
N ARG A 378 2.89 -13.02 31.84
CA ARG A 378 1.98 -14.16 31.98
C ARG A 378 1.23 -14.52 30.69
N GLY A 379 1.50 -13.80 29.59
CA GLY A 379 0.80 -13.99 28.33
C GLY A 379 -0.63 -13.47 28.37
N TYR A 380 -0.88 -12.30 28.95
CA TYR A 380 -2.20 -11.67 28.99
C TYR A 380 -2.69 -11.35 27.57
N TRP A 381 -3.91 -11.77 27.25
CA TRP A 381 -4.49 -11.66 25.90
C TRP A 381 -4.64 -10.22 25.44
N GLY A 382 -5.02 -9.30 26.35
CA GLY A 382 -5.27 -7.89 26.04
C GLY A 382 -4.01 -7.06 25.78
N ASN A 383 -2.80 -7.65 25.88
CA ASN A 383 -1.58 -6.99 25.41
C ASN A 383 -1.41 -7.20 23.90
N LYS A 384 -2.09 -6.35 23.11
CA LYS A 384 -2.16 -6.40 21.65
C LYS A 384 -1.10 -5.48 21.06
N ILE A 385 0.03 -6.05 20.68
CA ILE A 385 1.23 -5.31 20.26
C ILE A 385 1.78 -5.89 18.97
N GLY A 386 2.10 -5.02 18.02
CA GLY A 386 2.82 -5.32 16.79
C GLY A 386 4.16 -4.61 16.75
N ILE A 387 5.22 -5.29 16.31
CA ILE A 387 6.57 -4.74 16.15
C ILE A 387 7.09 -5.12 14.76
N GLN A 388 7.60 -4.14 14.03
CA GLN A 388 8.32 -4.30 12.78
C GLN A 388 9.70 -3.66 12.91
N ILE A 389 10.71 -4.33 12.39
CA ILE A 389 12.07 -3.80 12.21
C ILE A 389 12.59 -4.25 10.84
N GLY A 390 13.26 -3.36 10.13
CA GLY A 390 13.82 -3.70 8.84
C GLY A 390 14.96 -2.79 8.43
N ALA A 391 15.68 -3.23 7.40
CA ALA A 391 16.78 -2.48 6.80
C ALA A 391 16.78 -2.66 5.28
N LYS A 392 17.20 -1.60 4.57
CA LYS A 392 17.44 -1.58 3.12
C LYS A 392 18.89 -1.19 2.89
N TYR A 393 19.62 -1.99 2.13
CA TYR A 393 21.01 -1.75 1.77
C TYR A 393 21.12 -1.68 0.26
N ILE A 394 21.30 -0.47 -0.27
CA ILE A 394 21.42 -0.22 -1.71
C ILE A 394 22.86 -0.28 -2.17
N ASP A 395 23.08 -0.65 -3.44
CA ASP A 395 24.41 -0.89 -4.02
C ASP A 395 25.24 -1.80 -3.08
N ALA A 396 24.62 -2.89 -2.64
CA ALA A 396 25.14 -3.79 -1.62
C ALA A 396 26.50 -4.37 -2.04
N PHE A 397 27.43 -4.43 -1.10
CA PHE A 397 28.80 -4.93 -1.29
C PHE A 397 29.57 -4.21 -2.42
N GLY A 398 29.15 -3.00 -2.81
CA GLY A 398 29.75 -2.26 -3.92
C GLY A 398 29.23 -2.66 -5.29
N ILE A 399 28.28 -3.60 -5.40
CA ILE A 399 27.65 -4.00 -6.66
C ILE A 399 26.54 -3.00 -7.00
N SER A 400 26.75 -2.22 -8.05
CA SER A 400 25.79 -1.20 -8.48
C SER A 400 24.42 -1.81 -8.78
N ASN A 401 23.36 -1.19 -8.22
CA ASN A 401 21.96 -1.59 -8.40
C ASN A 401 21.61 -2.99 -7.87
N LEU A 402 22.42 -3.55 -6.98
CA LEU A 402 22.03 -4.65 -6.10
C LEU A 402 21.50 -4.05 -4.81
N ASP A 403 20.20 -4.22 -4.54
CA ASP A 403 19.54 -3.73 -3.34
C ASP A 403 19.04 -4.91 -2.51
N LEU A 404 19.41 -4.92 -1.24
CA LEU A 404 18.98 -5.91 -0.27
C LEU A 404 18.00 -5.27 0.72
N GLN A 405 16.96 -6.00 1.08
CA GLN A 405 16.05 -5.61 2.14
C GLN A 405 15.81 -6.80 3.05
N ILE A 406 15.88 -6.57 4.36
CA ILE A 406 15.47 -7.54 5.38
C ILE A 406 14.39 -6.89 6.25
N GLU A 407 13.44 -7.70 6.70
CA GLU A 407 12.35 -7.23 7.56
C GLU A 407 11.93 -8.34 8.51
N HIS A 408 11.64 -7.97 9.74
CA HIS A 408 11.05 -8.84 10.75
C HIS A 408 9.77 -8.21 11.28
N ASN A 409 8.67 -8.96 11.21
CA ASN A 409 7.37 -8.60 11.72
C ASN A 409 6.96 -9.55 12.83
N ARG A 410 6.44 -9.01 13.93
CA ARG A 410 5.97 -9.78 15.07
C ARG A 410 4.67 -9.15 15.58
N VAL A 411 3.57 -9.91 15.56
CA VAL A 411 2.26 -9.45 16.00
C VAL A 411 1.70 -10.44 17.01
N ARG A 412 1.30 -9.93 18.17
CA ARG A 412 0.76 -10.74 19.26
C ARG A 412 -0.65 -11.27 18.94
N PRO A 413 -1.10 -12.34 19.65
CA PRO A 413 -2.49 -12.80 19.61
C PRO A 413 -3.48 -11.67 19.85
N PHE A 414 -4.64 -11.71 19.18
CA PHE A 414 -5.77 -10.79 19.28
C PHE A 414 -5.50 -9.34 18.82
N THR A 415 -4.27 -8.96 18.46
CA THR A 415 -4.01 -7.65 17.86
C THR A 415 -4.90 -7.45 16.63
N TYR A 416 -5.48 -6.25 16.46
CA TYR A 416 -6.44 -5.90 15.39
C TYR A 416 -7.85 -6.48 15.53
N SER A 417 -8.11 -7.38 16.50
CA SER A 417 -9.45 -7.87 16.78
C SER A 417 -10.13 -7.02 17.84
N HIS A 418 -11.44 -6.89 17.76
CA HIS A 418 -12.24 -6.15 18.73
C HIS A 418 -13.38 -7.00 19.30
N ARG A 419 -13.96 -6.58 20.42
CA ARG A 419 -15.14 -7.23 21.03
C ARG A 419 -16.37 -7.14 20.12
N ASP A 420 -16.52 -6.03 19.40
CA ASP A 420 -17.46 -5.87 18.31
C ASP A 420 -16.74 -6.18 16.98
N SER A 421 -17.19 -7.21 16.28
CA SER A 421 -16.58 -7.63 15.00
C SER A 421 -16.70 -6.56 13.91
N VAL A 422 -17.64 -5.62 14.00
CA VAL A 422 -17.74 -4.49 13.08
C VAL A 422 -16.52 -3.59 13.24
N ALA A 423 -16.06 -3.33 14.47
CA ALA A 423 -14.93 -2.45 14.76
C ALA A 423 -13.54 -3.12 14.61
N ASN A 424 -13.44 -4.38 14.19
CA ASN A 424 -12.15 -5.01 13.93
C ASN A 424 -11.38 -4.31 12.80
N TYR A 425 -10.03 -4.46 12.77
CA TYR A 425 -9.14 -3.75 11.85
C TYR A 425 -9.07 -4.42 10.46
N THR A 426 -10.21 -4.43 9.77
CA THR A 426 -10.40 -5.14 8.50
C THR A 426 -11.20 -4.31 7.51
N HIS A 427 -11.09 -4.65 6.23
CA HIS A 427 -11.91 -4.13 5.15
C HIS A 427 -12.21 -5.23 4.15
N TYR A 428 -13.50 -5.42 3.82
CA TYR A 428 -13.93 -6.37 2.79
C TYR A 428 -13.30 -7.77 2.96
N ASN A 429 -13.44 -8.35 4.16
CA ASN A 429 -12.87 -9.65 4.55
C ASN A 429 -11.35 -9.77 4.48
N GLN A 430 -10.63 -8.66 4.51
CA GLN A 430 -9.17 -8.61 4.45
C GLN A 430 -8.60 -7.74 5.57
N PRO A 431 -7.44 -8.08 6.15
CA PRO A 431 -6.77 -7.22 7.14
C PRO A 431 -6.38 -5.87 6.54
N LEU A 432 -6.54 -4.77 7.28
CA LEU A 432 -6.11 -3.43 6.86
C LEU A 432 -4.60 -3.23 6.99
N ALA A 433 -3.96 -3.86 7.98
CA ALA A 433 -2.52 -3.77 8.21
C ALA A 433 -1.77 -4.92 7.53
N HIS A 434 -1.28 -5.86 8.32
CA HIS A 434 -0.49 -6.99 7.84
C HIS A 434 -1.40 -8.12 7.30
N PRO A 435 -1.11 -8.73 6.13
CA PRO A 435 -1.99 -9.73 5.52
C PRO A 435 -2.18 -11.00 6.38
N LEU A 436 -1.25 -11.35 7.26
CA LEU A 436 -1.39 -12.48 8.19
C LEU A 436 -2.32 -12.18 9.38
N GLY A 437 -2.76 -10.92 9.59
CA GLY A 437 -3.56 -10.52 10.74
C GLY A 437 -2.75 -10.53 12.04
N ALA A 438 -2.96 -11.51 12.92
CA ALA A 438 -2.33 -11.57 14.24
C ALA A 438 -1.74 -12.95 14.56
N ASN A 439 -1.10 -13.06 15.74
CA ASN A 439 -0.51 -14.29 16.29
C ASN A 439 0.58 -14.90 15.40
N PHE A 440 1.52 -14.08 14.90
CA PHE A 440 2.59 -14.54 14.03
C PHE A 440 3.92 -13.83 14.27
N LYS A 441 4.98 -14.45 13.76
CA LYS A 441 6.29 -13.86 13.49
C LYS A 441 6.69 -14.17 12.05
N GLU A 442 7.22 -13.19 11.34
CA GLU A 442 7.60 -13.27 9.93
C GLU A 442 9.00 -12.71 9.73
N PHE A 443 9.78 -13.33 8.85
CA PHE A 443 11.05 -12.85 8.34
C PHE A 443 10.97 -12.74 6.83
N ILE A 444 11.37 -11.61 6.28
CA ILE A 444 11.38 -11.31 4.86
C ILE A 444 12.80 -10.93 4.45
N GLY A 445 13.30 -11.56 3.38
CA GLY A 445 14.51 -11.18 2.68
C GLY A 445 14.20 -10.89 1.23
N ILE A 446 14.63 -9.74 0.69
CA ILE A 446 14.43 -9.36 -0.70
C ILE A 446 15.78 -8.93 -1.26
N ALA A 447 16.16 -9.50 -2.40
CA ALA A 447 17.27 -9.04 -3.21
C ALA A 447 16.74 -8.57 -4.57
N ARG A 448 16.95 -7.30 -4.89
CA ARG A 448 16.61 -6.70 -6.18
C ARG A 448 17.90 -6.38 -6.91
N TYR A 449 18.05 -6.88 -8.14
CA TYR A 449 19.24 -6.62 -8.94
C TYR A 449 18.84 -6.15 -10.33
N GLN A 450 19.34 -4.97 -10.69
CA GLN A 450 19.15 -4.39 -12.01
C GLN A 450 20.53 -4.24 -12.70
N PRO A 451 21.05 -5.31 -13.35
CA PRO A 451 22.39 -5.31 -13.94
C PRO A 451 22.51 -4.36 -15.14
N ALA A 452 21.40 -4.12 -15.82
CA ALA A 452 21.33 -3.25 -16.99
C ALA A 452 19.99 -2.50 -17.04
N PRO A 453 19.86 -1.37 -17.79
CA PRO A 453 18.65 -0.54 -17.85
C PRO A 453 17.47 -1.41 -18.19
N LYS A 454 16.90 -2.07 -18.50
CA LYS A 454 15.69 -2.82 -18.86
C LYS A 454 15.54 -4.17 -18.16
N TRP A 455 16.56 -4.63 -17.45
CA TRP A 455 16.56 -5.93 -16.81
C TRP A 455 16.43 -5.77 -15.29
N LEU A 456 15.46 -6.41 -14.71
CA LEU A 456 15.26 -6.48 -13.26
C LEU A 456 15.09 -7.93 -12.84
N SER A 457 15.85 -8.38 -11.87
CA SER A 457 15.61 -9.62 -11.14
C SER A 457 15.28 -9.35 -9.69
N VAL A 458 14.34 -10.12 -9.13
CA VAL A 458 13.94 -10.02 -7.73
C VAL A 458 13.87 -11.42 -7.14
N LEU A 459 14.67 -11.66 -6.11
CA LEU A 459 14.54 -12.84 -5.26
C LEU A 459 13.86 -12.40 -3.95
N LYS A 460 12.81 -13.09 -3.55
CA LYS A 460 12.11 -12.87 -2.30
C LYS A 460 12.02 -14.18 -1.53
N LEU A 461 12.39 -14.12 -0.25
CA LEU A 461 12.31 -15.23 0.69
C LEU A 461 11.48 -14.76 1.89
N ILE A 462 10.44 -15.51 2.23
CA ILE A 462 9.60 -15.26 3.40
C ILE A 462 9.50 -16.53 4.21
N TYR A 463 9.74 -16.40 5.51
CA TYR A 463 9.44 -17.44 6.47
C TYR A 463 8.55 -16.87 7.55
N TYR A 464 7.40 -17.50 7.79
CA TYR A 464 6.59 -17.13 8.93
C TYR A 464 6.09 -18.34 9.72
N GLN A 465 5.87 -18.07 10.99
CA GLN A 465 5.20 -18.96 11.93
C GLN A 465 3.96 -18.27 12.47
N GLN A 466 2.81 -18.93 12.35
CA GLN A 466 1.54 -18.44 12.87
C GLN A 466 0.87 -19.51 13.74
N GLY A 467 0.34 -19.09 14.88
CA GLY A 467 -0.56 -19.94 15.66
C GLY A 467 -1.98 -19.78 15.17
N ARG A 468 -2.58 -20.84 14.63
CA ARG A 468 -3.95 -20.81 14.12
C ARG A 468 -4.97 -21.22 15.16
N ASP A 469 -6.16 -20.64 15.07
CA ASP A 469 -7.33 -21.03 15.84
C ASP A 469 -7.74 -22.47 15.48
N SER A 470 -8.22 -23.23 16.47
CA SER A 470 -8.82 -24.54 16.25
C SER A 470 -10.34 -24.42 16.19
N SER A 471 -11.03 -25.48 15.81
CA SER A 471 -12.50 -25.53 15.84
C SER A 471 -13.10 -25.35 17.25
N ALA A 472 -12.32 -25.72 18.28
CA ALA A 472 -12.75 -25.70 19.68
C ALA A 472 -12.20 -24.52 20.49
N ARG A 473 -11.21 -23.78 19.98
CA ARG A 473 -10.53 -22.72 20.75
C ARG A 473 -9.93 -21.65 19.87
N VAL A 474 -10.20 -20.37 20.23
CA VAL A 474 -9.63 -19.19 19.58
C VAL A 474 -8.31 -18.82 20.25
N PHE A 475 -7.24 -18.68 19.44
CA PHE A 475 -5.91 -18.27 19.85
C PHE A 475 -5.54 -16.88 19.31
N GLY A 476 -6.49 -16.18 18.71
CA GLY A 476 -6.38 -14.79 18.32
C GLY A 476 -5.59 -14.55 17.04
N ASN A 477 -5.55 -15.49 16.09
CA ASN A 477 -5.02 -15.21 14.76
C ASN A 477 -6.10 -14.69 13.81
N ASN A 478 -7.34 -15.14 13.99
CA ASN A 478 -8.46 -14.71 13.16
C ASN A 478 -9.04 -13.40 13.69
N ILE A 479 -8.56 -12.29 13.17
CA ILE A 479 -8.97 -10.95 13.59
C ILE A 479 -10.42 -10.58 13.20
N PHE A 480 -11.13 -11.44 12.48
CA PHE A 480 -12.54 -11.27 12.13
C PHE A 480 -13.49 -11.77 13.23
N LEU A 481 -12.98 -12.52 14.19
CA LEU A 481 -13.74 -13.03 15.32
C LEU A 481 -13.67 -12.03 16.48
N PRO A 482 -14.79 -11.88 17.23
CA PRO A 482 -14.80 -11.15 18.49
C PRO A 482 -13.77 -11.72 19.48
N ASN A 483 -13.07 -10.84 20.19
CA ASN A 483 -12.05 -11.23 21.17
C ASN A 483 -12.63 -11.56 22.57
N ILE A 484 -13.91 -11.86 22.63
CA ILE A 484 -14.65 -12.18 23.87
C ILE A 484 -14.89 -13.69 24.03
N SER A 485 -15.17 -14.12 25.29
CA SER A 485 -15.71 -15.44 25.60
C SER A 485 -17.05 -15.70 24.84
N PRO A 486 -17.44 -16.97 24.53
CA PRO A 486 -16.85 -18.20 25.08
C PRO A 486 -15.66 -18.76 24.32
N ASN A 487 -15.33 -18.24 23.15
CA ASN A 487 -14.28 -18.81 22.30
C ASN A 487 -12.87 -18.65 22.90
N ARG A 488 -12.62 -17.54 23.60
CA ARG A 488 -11.37 -17.30 24.31
C ARG A 488 -11.39 -18.00 25.68
N VAL A 489 -10.45 -18.89 25.90
CA VAL A 489 -10.35 -19.67 27.14
C VAL A 489 -9.35 -19.01 28.09
N GLY A 490 -9.86 -18.30 29.10
CA GLY A 490 -9.05 -17.62 30.11
C GLY A 490 -8.36 -16.34 29.58
N ASP A 491 -7.66 -15.67 30.47
CA ASP A 491 -7.03 -14.37 30.17
C ASP A 491 -5.53 -14.45 29.96
N TYR A 492 -4.91 -15.57 30.28
CA TYR A 492 -3.45 -15.75 30.29
C TYR A 492 -2.98 -16.92 29.44
N GLY A 493 -1.67 -17.03 29.26
CA GLY A 493 -1.04 -18.13 28.51
C GLY A 493 -1.02 -17.93 26.99
N TYR A 494 -1.30 -16.73 26.49
CA TYR A 494 -1.22 -16.42 25.08
C TYR A 494 0.18 -15.91 24.69
N SER A 495 0.87 -16.68 23.88
CA SER A 495 2.15 -16.32 23.27
C SER A 495 2.06 -16.38 21.75
N ILE A 496 2.98 -15.74 21.05
CA ILE A 496 3.02 -15.81 19.59
C ILE A 496 3.29 -17.26 19.16
N GLY A 497 2.42 -17.77 18.28
CA GLY A 497 2.44 -19.16 17.83
C GLY A 497 1.59 -20.10 18.68
N SER A 498 0.84 -19.59 19.69
CA SER A 498 -0.15 -20.37 20.42
C SER A 498 -1.25 -20.87 19.48
N GLY A 499 -1.72 -22.11 19.70
CA GLY A 499 -2.69 -22.79 18.86
C GLY A 499 -2.04 -23.78 17.89
N TRP A 500 -2.72 -24.06 16.78
CA TRP A 500 -2.17 -24.92 15.74
C TRP A 500 -1.03 -24.22 15.01
N LYS A 501 0.18 -24.61 15.36
CA LYS A 501 1.40 -24.01 14.84
C LYS A 501 1.56 -24.30 13.36
N THR A 502 1.46 -23.27 12.53
CA THR A 502 1.69 -23.32 11.10
C THR A 502 2.99 -22.62 10.75
N ASN A 503 3.88 -23.31 10.07
CA ASN A 503 5.10 -22.74 9.50
C ASN A 503 4.94 -22.67 7.99
N VAL A 504 5.31 -21.53 7.40
CA VAL A 504 5.30 -21.35 5.96
C VAL A 504 6.66 -20.83 5.51
N PHE A 505 7.20 -21.46 4.49
CA PHE A 505 8.33 -20.96 3.72
C PHE A 505 7.85 -20.63 2.31
N TYR A 506 8.14 -19.41 1.86
CA TYR A 506 7.83 -18.90 0.52
C TYR A 506 9.10 -18.37 -0.11
N ALA A 507 9.36 -18.78 -1.34
CA ALA A 507 10.45 -18.27 -2.16
C ALA A 507 9.90 -17.89 -3.53
N SER A 508 10.26 -16.73 -4.05
CA SER A 508 9.94 -16.36 -5.42
C SER A 508 11.15 -15.74 -6.13
N PHE A 509 11.31 -16.09 -7.39
CA PHE A 509 12.30 -15.49 -8.27
C PHE A 509 11.61 -14.93 -9.51
N LEU A 510 11.75 -13.64 -9.71
CA LEU A 510 11.24 -12.91 -10.84
C LEU A 510 12.38 -12.46 -11.75
N LEU A 511 12.22 -12.66 -13.05
CA LEU A 511 13.03 -12.03 -14.09
C LEU A 511 12.09 -11.19 -14.96
N SER A 512 12.37 -9.91 -15.08
CA SER A 512 11.55 -8.93 -15.80
C SER A 512 12.41 -8.18 -16.81
N TYR A 513 11.96 -8.13 -18.06
CA TYR A 513 12.57 -7.35 -19.14
C TYR A 513 11.60 -6.28 -19.63
N GLU A 514 11.98 -5.02 -19.56
CA GLU A 514 11.22 -3.90 -20.08
C GLU A 514 11.45 -3.73 -21.58
N TRP A 515 10.62 -4.36 -22.40
CA TRP A 515 10.75 -4.31 -23.86
C TRP A 515 10.56 -2.88 -24.40
N LYS A 516 9.45 -2.26 -24.03
CA LYS A 516 9.17 -0.82 -24.25
C LYS A 516 8.84 -0.19 -22.91
N GLU A 517 8.75 1.13 -22.86
CA GLU A 517 8.39 1.84 -21.65
C GLU A 517 7.09 1.31 -21.06
N ASN A 518 7.14 0.88 -19.79
CA ASN A 518 6.06 0.26 -19.02
C ASN A 518 5.51 -1.08 -19.58
N LEU A 519 6.13 -1.66 -20.60
CA LEU A 519 5.76 -2.96 -21.18
C LEU A 519 6.83 -3.99 -20.81
N PHE A 520 6.45 -4.95 -19.96
CA PHE A 520 7.34 -5.93 -19.38
C PHE A 520 7.01 -7.34 -19.89
N ILE A 521 8.04 -8.11 -20.17
CA ILE A 521 7.99 -9.57 -20.36
C ILE A 521 8.59 -10.17 -19.10
N GLU A 522 7.86 -11.08 -18.46
CA GLU A 522 8.20 -11.56 -17.12
C GLU A 522 8.16 -13.08 -17.04
N LEU A 523 9.17 -13.63 -16.36
CA LEU A 523 9.20 -15.02 -15.90
C LEU A 523 9.25 -14.99 -14.38
N ASN A 524 8.35 -15.74 -13.73
CA ASN A 524 8.29 -15.82 -12.28
C ASN A 524 8.19 -17.28 -11.84
N ALA A 525 9.02 -17.67 -10.88
CA ALA A 525 8.98 -18.97 -10.23
C ALA A 525 8.67 -18.78 -8.75
N VAL A 526 7.72 -19.53 -8.23
CA VAL A 526 7.32 -19.52 -6.82
C VAL A 526 7.42 -20.92 -6.26
N TYR A 527 8.00 -21.05 -5.07
CA TYR A 527 7.95 -22.22 -4.24
C TYR A 527 7.36 -21.87 -2.88
N ARG A 528 6.37 -22.64 -2.44
CA ARG A 528 5.72 -22.43 -1.13
C ARG A 528 5.55 -23.78 -0.42
N LYS A 529 6.03 -23.86 0.80
CA LYS A 529 5.84 -25.01 1.70
C LYS A 529 5.09 -24.56 2.94
N GLN A 530 4.02 -25.27 3.30
CA GLN A 530 3.27 -25.04 4.52
C GLN A 530 3.19 -26.33 5.33
N ASP A 531 3.60 -26.28 6.59
CA ASP A 531 3.49 -27.37 7.56
C ASP A 531 2.62 -26.89 8.72
N THR A 532 1.49 -27.56 8.96
CA THR A 532 0.58 -27.24 10.08
C THR A 532 0.54 -28.41 11.06
N LYS A 533 0.86 -28.14 12.31
CA LYS A 533 0.79 -29.10 13.40
C LYS A 533 -0.65 -29.24 13.89
N THR A 534 -1.46 -29.95 13.12
CA THR A 534 -2.79 -30.43 13.51
C THR A 534 -2.73 -31.93 13.71
N PRO A 535 -3.64 -32.58 14.45
CA PRO A 535 -3.82 -34.03 14.38
C PRO A 535 -4.85 -34.40 13.26
N PRO A 536 -4.44 -35.03 12.16
CA PRO A 536 -3.07 -35.34 11.75
C PRO A 536 -2.29 -34.13 11.22
N LEU A 537 -0.93 -34.24 11.26
CA LEU A 537 -0.05 -33.24 10.66
C LEU A 537 -0.37 -33.06 9.17
N THR A 538 -0.56 -31.83 8.74
CA THR A 538 -0.79 -31.50 7.33
C THR A 538 0.40 -30.75 6.74
N SER A 539 0.86 -31.19 5.57
CA SER A 539 1.90 -30.53 4.79
C SER A 539 1.42 -30.29 3.37
N ALA A 540 1.68 -29.12 2.82
CA ALA A 540 1.36 -28.78 1.46
C ALA A 540 2.56 -28.09 0.79
N ASN A 541 2.95 -28.57 -0.38
CA ASN A 541 4.00 -28.00 -1.21
C ASN A 541 3.39 -27.50 -2.51
N THR A 542 3.78 -26.31 -2.93
CA THR A 542 3.33 -25.69 -4.17
C THR A 542 4.53 -25.12 -4.91
N SER A 543 4.66 -25.46 -6.18
CA SER A 543 5.60 -24.81 -7.10
C SER A 543 4.81 -24.24 -8.27
N VAL A 544 5.02 -22.97 -8.60
CA VAL A 544 4.32 -22.30 -9.70
C VAL A 544 5.37 -21.65 -10.60
N ILE A 545 5.27 -21.90 -11.90
CA ILE A 545 6.06 -21.19 -12.92
C ILE A 545 5.08 -20.39 -13.77
N SER A 546 5.36 -19.10 -13.93
CA SER A 546 4.51 -18.14 -14.65
C SER A 546 5.32 -17.43 -15.72
N PHE A 547 4.72 -17.26 -16.89
CA PHE A 547 5.24 -16.43 -17.96
C PHE A 547 4.16 -15.47 -18.43
N GLY A 548 4.52 -14.22 -18.72
CA GLY A 548 3.51 -13.29 -19.19
C GLY A 548 4.04 -11.91 -19.58
N VAL A 549 3.08 -11.11 -20.00
CA VAL A 549 3.29 -9.72 -20.41
C VAL A 549 2.44 -8.82 -19.54
N ARG A 550 3.01 -7.69 -19.14
CA ARG A 550 2.36 -6.67 -18.30
C ARG A 550 2.62 -5.28 -18.87
N TRP A 551 1.58 -4.49 -19.09
CA TRP A 551 1.66 -3.14 -19.65
C TRP A 551 0.85 -2.14 -18.84
N ASN A 552 1.49 -1.11 -18.30
CA ASN A 552 0.90 -0.03 -17.49
C ASN A 552 0.12 -0.52 -16.25
N VAL A 553 0.45 -1.67 -15.70
CA VAL A 553 -0.17 -2.23 -14.50
C VAL A 553 0.88 -2.69 -13.49
N GLY A 554 0.60 -2.51 -12.19
CA GLY A 554 1.42 -3.03 -11.12
C GLY A 554 1.37 -4.56 -11.03
N ARG A 555 2.44 -5.18 -10.54
CA ARG A 555 2.47 -6.63 -10.31
C ARG A 555 1.62 -6.98 -9.10
N ARG A 556 0.86 -8.08 -9.19
CA ARG A 556 0.19 -8.71 -8.05
C ARG A 556 1.01 -9.90 -7.58
N GLU A 557 1.10 -10.06 -6.28
CA GLU A 557 1.85 -11.15 -5.64
C GLU A 557 1.02 -11.74 -4.50
N PHE A 558 1.08 -13.07 -4.34
CA PHE A 558 0.38 -13.81 -3.30
C PHE A 558 1.42 -14.46 -2.39
N ASP A 559 2.00 -13.69 -1.51
CA ASP A 559 3.19 -14.05 -0.72
C ASP A 559 2.92 -14.14 0.80
N TYR A 560 1.78 -14.74 1.15
CA TYR A 560 1.32 -14.96 2.54
C TYR A 560 0.94 -16.41 2.82
#